data_cd4f67bf574571d23ca1ae617c8d1a81
#
_entry.id   cd4f67bf574571d23ca1ae617c8d1a81
#
_cell.length_a   1.000
_cell.length_b   1.000
_cell.length_c   1.000
_cell.angle_alpha   90.00
_cell.angle_beta   90.00
_cell.angle_gamma   90.00
#
_symmetry.space_group_name_H-M   'P 1'
#
loop_
_entity.id
_entity.type
_entity.pdbx_description
1 polymer ?
#
loop_
_entity_poly.entity_id
_entity_poly.type
_entity_poly.pdbx_seq_one_letter_code
_entity_poly.pdbx_strand_id
1 'polypeptide(L)'
;MMQQMKQSHDTYGSNQDAAPDAQLMPWSYRLPIWGRFLVDLVSGIIVGVVGTMAHRMGASMNIPYGLAIAYLMVIISTWSARSRDGVSGLALHLIGSSLVVWTVMSGYGPGGDAMIPVGFGGDDPMPFFSEQAGYMWLYGVVLIPVVMRVLPKRWFVTPPRKETRDGAFAADTQTNEGKTSDNAQPVE
;
A
#
# COMPACT_ATOMS: atom_id res chain seq x y z
N MET A 1 0.13 48.74 30.59
CA MET A 1 -1.13 48.20 30.08
C MET A 1 -1.10 47.82 28.60
N MET A 2 -0.12 48.26 27.78
CA MET A 2 0.01 47.94 26.35
C MET A 2 0.75 46.65 26.02
N GLN A 3 1.51 46.06 26.93
CA GLN A 3 2.28 44.82 26.67
C GLN A 3 1.48 43.51 26.86
N GLN A 4 0.37 43.56 27.62
CA GLN A 4 -0.46 42.36 27.80
C GLN A 4 -1.39 42.07 26.62
N MET A 5 -1.73 43.05 25.82
CA MET A 5 -2.57 42.87 24.62
C MET A 5 -1.82 42.24 23.43
N LYS A 6 -0.48 42.30 23.41
CA LYS A 6 0.31 41.73 22.31
C LYS A 6 0.57 40.22 22.46
N GLN A 7 0.53 39.70 23.69
CA GLN A 7 0.76 38.29 23.96
C GLN A 7 -0.48 37.39 23.72
N SER A 8 -1.69 37.97 23.74
CA SER A 8 -2.90 37.18 23.47
C SER A 8 -3.19 36.98 21.98
N HIS A 9 -2.55 37.74 21.09
CA HIS A 9 -2.74 37.60 19.64
C HIS A 9 -1.83 36.54 19.01
N ASP A 10 -0.65 36.28 19.62
CA ASP A 10 0.33 35.33 19.07
C ASP A 10 0.03 33.86 19.45
N THR A 11 -0.84 33.63 20.44
CA THR A 11 -1.20 32.26 20.90
C THR A 11 -2.38 31.65 20.13
N TYR A 12 -3.15 32.46 19.39
CA TYR A 12 -4.31 31.97 18.65
C TYR A 12 -4.02 31.57 17.21
N GLY A 13 -2.85 31.95 16.67
CA GLY A 13 -2.45 31.67 15.27
C GLY A 13 -1.69 30.37 15.07
N SER A 14 -1.14 29.74 16.13
CA SER A 14 -0.19 28.64 15.99
C SER A 14 -0.78 27.23 15.98
N ASN A 15 -2.08 27.06 16.26
CA ASN A 15 -2.73 25.74 16.31
C ASN A 15 -3.69 25.43 15.15
N GLN A 16 -3.89 26.36 14.21
CA GLN A 16 -4.78 26.11 13.06
C GLN A 16 -4.07 25.68 11.78
N ASP A 17 -2.74 25.86 11.71
CA ASP A 17 -1.98 25.48 10.50
C ASP A 17 -1.41 24.05 10.53
N ALA A 18 -1.65 23.29 11.58
CA ALA A 18 -1.23 21.90 11.70
C ALA A 18 -2.39 20.97 11.38
N ALA A 19 -2.55 20.69 10.06
CA ALA A 19 -3.03 19.41 9.56
C ALA A 19 -4.49 19.17 9.18
N PRO A 20 -5.09 19.93 8.28
CA PRO A 20 -6.15 19.35 7.44
C PRO A 20 -5.57 18.24 6.55
N ASP A 21 -4.34 18.38 6.06
CA ASP A 21 -3.71 17.43 5.12
C ASP A 21 -3.39 16.06 5.73
N ALA A 22 -3.08 16.00 7.03
CA ALA A 22 -2.77 14.73 7.69
C ALA A 22 -4.00 13.81 7.86
N GLN A 23 -5.20 14.37 7.92
CA GLN A 23 -6.46 13.61 8.01
C GLN A 23 -6.89 13.01 6.68
N LEU A 24 -6.44 13.59 5.57
CA LEU A 24 -6.74 13.14 4.22
C LEU A 24 -5.83 12.00 3.74
N MET A 25 -4.74 11.73 4.47
CA MET A 25 -3.84 10.62 4.15
C MET A 25 -4.39 9.27 4.63
N PRO A 26 -4.19 8.18 3.87
CA PRO A 26 -4.54 6.82 4.31
C PRO A 26 -3.93 6.49 5.67
N TRP A 27 -4.61 5.67 6.47
CA TRP A 27 -4.20 5.32 7.84
C TRP A 27 -2.74 4.82 7.93
N SER A 28 -2.29 4.07 6.93
CA SER A 28 -0.93 3.51 6.88
C SER A 28 0.18 4.57 6.79
N TYR A 29 -0.12 5.76 6.29
CA TYR A 29 0.82 6.89 6.24
C TYR A 29 0.92 7.65 7.56
N ARG A 30 -0.07 7.48 8.46
CA ARG A 30 -0.10 8.13 9.79
C ARG A 30 0.69 7.36 10.84
N LEU A 31 1.12 6.14 10.52
CA LEU A 31 1.92 5.32 11.43
C LEU A 31 3.32 5.92 11.61
N PRO A 32 3.94 5.73 12.80
CA PRO A 32 5.35 6.02 13.00
C PRO A 32 6.19 5.19 12.02
N ILE A 33 7.40 5.63 11.71
CA ILE A 33 8.26 5.02 10.69
C ILE A 33 8.44 3.50 10.87
N TRP A 34 8.58 3.05 12.10
CA TRP A 34 8.68 1.62 12.43
C TRP A 34 7.41 0.84 12.11
N GLY A 35 6.24 1.44 12.37
CA GLY A 35 4.95 0.86 12.01
C GLY A 35 4.77 0.72 10.51
N ARG A 36 5.21 1.71 9.73
CA ARG A 36 5.17 1.68 8.26
C ARG A 36 6.08 0.58 7.71
N PHE A 37 7.30 0.49 8.22
CA PHE A 37 8.25 -0.57 7.85
C PHE A 37 7.72 -1.96 8.18
N LEU A 38 7.06 -2.12 9.33
CA LEU A 38 6.41 -3.38 9.69
C LEU A 38 5.28 -3.73 8.72
N VAL A 39 4.45 -2.76 8.35
CA VAL A 39 3.38 -2.96 7.34
C VAL A 39 3.96 -3.39 6.00
N ASP A 40 5.07 -2.79 5.55
CA ASP A 40 5.70 -3.16 4.28
C ASP A 40 6.28 -4.58 4.31
N LEU A 41 6.94 -4.94 5.40
CA LEU A 41 7.49 -6.30 5.59
C LEU A 41 6.36 -7.35 5.65
N VAL A 42 5.36 -7.13 6.50
CA VAL A 42 4.23 -8.06 6.69
C VAL A 42 3.41 -8.19 5.40
N SER A 43 3.18 -7.11 4.66
CA SER A 43 2.49 -7.18 3.38
C SER A 43 3.26 -8.03 2.36
N GLY A 44 4.60 -7.95 2.34
CA GLY A 44 5.43 -8.81 1.53
C GLY A 44 5.28 -10.30 1.90
N ILE A 45 5.32 -10.62 3.19
CA ILE A 45 5.11 -11.98 3.69
C ILE A 45 3.74 -12.52 3.28
N ILE A 46 2.67 -11.76 3.52
CA ILE A 46 1.30 -12.17 3.19
C ILE A 46 1.17 -12.43 1.68
N VAL A 47 1.67 -11.53 0.84
CA VAL A 47 1.61 -11.69 -0.61
C VAL A 47 2.44 -12.88 -1.07
N GLY A 48 3.59 -13.13 -0.44
CA GLY A 48 4.41 -14.33 -0.70
C GLY A 48 3.65 -15.62 -0.41
N VAL A 49 2.98 -15.71 0.74
CA VAL A 49 2.19 -16.89 1.13
C VAL A 49 0.98 -17.08 0.21
N VAL A 50 0.15 -16.04 0.07
CA VAL A 50 -1.08 -16.14 -0.74
C VAL A 50 -0.76 -16.38 -2.21
N GLY A 51 0.27 -15.72 -2.75
CA GLY A 51 0.73 -15.94 -4.11
C GLY A 51 1.24 -17.34 -4.34
N THR A 52 1.96 -17.92 -3.36
CA THR A 52 2.38 -19.33 -3.42
C THR A 52 1.18 -20.27 -3.49
N MET A 53 0.12 -20.01 -2.77
CA MET A 53 -1.09 -20.84 -2.85
C MET A 53 -1.84 -20.66 -4.18
N ALA A 54 -1.79 -19.49 -4.76
CA ALA A 54 -2.53 -19.15 -5.98
C ALA A 54 -1.80 -19.54 -7.27
N HIS A 55 -0.45 -19.52 -7.31
CA HIS A 55 0.34 -19.55 -8.55
C HIS A 55 0.07 -20.73 -9.48
N ARG A 56 -0.38 -21.87 -8.96
CA ARG A 56 -0.67 -23.07 -9.75
C ARG A 56 -2.11 -23.19 -10.23
N MET A 57 -2.99 -22.28 -9.84
CA MET A 57 -4.40 -22.34 -10.25
C MET A 57 -4.50 -22.22 -11.78
N GLY A 58 -5.14 -23.21 -12.40
CA GLY A 58 -5.30 -23.31 -13.86
C GLY A 58 -4.10 -23.85 -14.64
N ALA A 59 -2.97 -24.12 -14.00
CA ALA A 59 -1.77 -24.61 -14.66
C ALA A 59 -2.00 -25.97 -15.38
N SER A 60 -2.79 -26.87 -14.80
CA SER A 60 -3.17 -28.16 -15.39
C SER A 60 -4.00 -28.01 -16.68
N MET A 61 -4.73 -26.91 -16.82
CA MET A 61 -5.49 -26.57 -18.05
C MET A 61 -4.65 -25.75 -19.04
N ASN A 62 -3.38 -25.56 -18.74
CA ASN A 62 -2.47 -24.68 -19.48
C ASN A 62 -2.93 -23.21 -19.54
N ILE A 63 -3.71 -22.76 -18.54
CA ILE A 63 -4.19 -21.38 -18.39
C ILE A 63 -3.67 -20.83 -17.07
N PRO A 64 -2.60 -20.03 -17.04
CA PRO A 64 -1.91 -19.62 -15.80
C PRO A 64 -2.60 -18.44 -15.09
N TYR A 65 -3.93 -18.48 -14.92
CA TYR A 65 -4.64 -17.35 -14.28
C TYR A 65 -4.22 -17.16 -12.82
N GLY A 66 -3.87 -18.24 -12.12
CA GLY A 66 -3.39 -18.15 -10.74
C GLY A 66 -2.04 -17.44 -10.65
N LEU A 67 -1.13 -17.72 -11.57
CA LEU A 67 0.15 -17.01 -11.68
C LEU A 67 -0.05 -15.53 -12.01
N ALA A 68 -0.98 -15.21 -12.90
CA ALA A 68 -1.32 -13.82 -13.24
C ALA A 68 -1.87 -13.06 -12.03
N ILE A 69 -2.77 -13.67 -11.25
CA ILE A 69 -3.31 -13.09 -10.01
C ILE A 69 -2.20 -12.91 -8.97
N ALA A 70 -1.35 -13.90 -8.78
CA ALA A 70 -0.22 -13.85 -7.85
C ALA A 70 0.73 -12.69 -8.21
N TYR A 71 1.08 -12.53 -9.48
CA TYR A 71 1.90 -11.41 -9.95
C TYR A 71 1.21 -10.06 -9.77
N LEU A 72 -0.10 -9.96 -10.05
CA LEU A 72 -0.85 -8.74 -9.85
C LEU A 72 -0.83 -8.30 -8.37
N MET A 73 -0.99 -9.26 -7.44
CA MET A 73 -0.88 -8.98 -6.00
C MET A 73 0.52 -8.49 -5.62
N VAL A 74 1.59 -9.11 -6.14
CA VAL A 74 2.97 -8.64 -5.92
C VAL A 74 3.15 -7.22 -6.45
N ILE A 75 2.65 -6.93 -7.66
CA ILE A 75 2.75 -5.61 -8.31
C ILE A 75 2.06 -4.55 -7.45
N ILE A 76 0.79 -4.76 -7.08
CA ILE A 76 0.00 -3.79 -6.31
C ILE A 76 0.60 -3.57 -4.92
N SER A 77 1.00 -4.65 -4.24
CA SER A 77 1.58 -4.57 -2.90
C SER A 77 2.94 -3.88 -2.90
N THR A 78 3.81 -4.23 -3.85
CA THR A 78 5.12 -3.58 -4.03
C THR A 78 4.96 -2.10 -4.39
N TRP A 79 4.01 -1.77 -5.27
CA TRP A 79 3.70 -0.37 -5.61
C TRP A 79 3.24 0.41 -4.38
N SER A 80 2.38 -0.18 -3.56
CA SER A 80 1.89 0.41 -2.30
C SER A 80 3.04 0.64 -1.30
N ALA A 81 3.93 -0.35 -1.10
CA ALA A 81 5.10 -0.24 -0.23
C ALA A 81 6.04 0.88 -0.69
N ARG A 82 6.30 0.94 -2.01
CA ARG A 82 7.16 1.99 -2.58
C ARG A 82 6.54 3.38 -2.51
N SER A 83 5.23 3.52 -2.62
CA SER A 83 4.54 4.81 -2.49
C SER A 83 4.53 5.33 -1.06
N ARG A 84 4.53 4.44 -0.04
CA ARG A 84 4.59 4.81 1.38
C ARG A 84 5.99 5.25 1.83
N ASP A 85 6.97 4.40 1.61
CA ASP A 85 8.31 4.52 2.20
C ASP A 85 9.43 4.55 1.16
N GLY A 86 9.07 4.74 -0.11
CA GLY A 86 10.03 4.84 -1.20
C GLY A 86 10.83 3.56 -1.38
N VAL A 87 12.16 3.70 -1.49
CA VAL A 87 13.06 2.54 -1.72
C VAL A 87 13.14 1.63 -0.51
N SER A 88 13.04 2.17 0.70
CA SER A 88 13.10 1.39 1.95
C SER A 88 11.88 0.48 2.08
N GLY A 89 10.67 0.98 1.82
CA GLY A 89 9.46 0.18 1.82
C GLY A 89 9.50 -0.94 0.77
N LEU A 90 9.95 -0.61 -0.44
CA LEU A 90 10.15 -1.61 -1.50
C LEU A 90 11.15 -2.70 -1.08
N ALA A 91 12.27 -2.33 -0.44
CA ALA A 91 13.27 -3.28 0.01
C ALA A 91 12.72 -4.21 1.10
N LEU A 92 11.99 -3.68 2.07
CA LEU A 92 11.37 -4.48 3.13
C LEU A 92 10.30 -5.43 2.57
N HIS A 93 9.48 -4.96 1.63
CA HIS A 93 8.52 -5.81 0.94
C HIS A 93 9.20 -6.95 0.16
N LEU A 94 10.28 -6.63 -0.59
CA LEU A 94 11.07 -7.62 -1.32
C LEU A 94 11.68 -8.65 -0.36
N ILE A 95 12.28 -8.20 0.75
CA ILE A 95 12.84 -9.10 1.76
C ILE A 95 11.75 -10.01 2.33
N GLY A 96 10.61 -9.47 2.75
CA GLY A 96 9.51 -10.24 3.31
C GLY A 96 8.94 -11.28 2.36
N SER A 97 8.64 -10.89 1.12
CA SER A 97 8.09 -11.80 0.11
C SER A 97 9.09 -12.85 -0.34
N SER A 98 10.34 -12.47 -0.60
CA SER A 98 11.38 -13.41 -1.04
C SER A 98 11.77 -14.38 0.06
N LEU A 99 11.97 -13.87 1.28
CA LEU A 99 12.35 -14.72 2.42
C LEU A 99 11.31 -15.82 2.65
N VAL A 100 10.01 -15.46 2.75
CA VAL A 100 8.97 -16.46 3.00
C VAL A 100 8.83 -17.46 1.86
N VAL A 101 8.89 -16.98 0.61
CA VAL A 101 8.76 -17.87 -0.56
C VAL A 101 9.94 -18.82 -0.68
N TRP A 102 11.16 -18.31 -0.53
CA TRP A 102 12.37 -19.13 -0.73
C TRP A 102 12.77 -20.00 0.47
N THR A 103 12.39 -19.65 1.70
CA THR A 103 12.78 -20.41 2.89
C THR A 103 11.65 -21.28 3.43
N VAL A 104 10.41 -20.75 3.48
CA VAL A 104 9.27 -21.44 4.08
C VAL A 104 8.46 -22.18 3.02
N MET A 105 8.08 -21.47 1.96
CA MET A 105 7.18 -22.01 0.94
C MET A 105 7.87 -22.93 -0.08
N SER A 106 9.20 -22.91 -0.20
CA SER A 106 9.96 -23.86 -1.05
C SER A 106 10.11 -25.25 -0.42
N GLY A 107 9.69 -25.39 0.84
CA GLY A 107 9.71 -26.68 1.54
C GLY A 107 8.47 -27.52 1.27
N TYR A 108 8.35 -28.59 2.05
CA TYR A 108 7.18 -29.46 2.03
C TYR A 108 6.08 -28.90 2.94
N GLY A 109 4.84 -28.98 2.46
CA GLY A 109 3.66 -28.61 3.24
C GLY A 109 3.32 -29.66 4.31
N PRO A 110 2.30 -29.39 5.15
CA PRO A 110 1.86 -30.31 6.21
C PRO A 110 1.45 -31.72 5.72
N GLY A 111 1.10 -31.84 4.44
CA GLY A 111 0.75 -33.12 3.79
C GLY A 111 1.93 -33.86 3.18
N GLY A 112 3.15 -33.33 3.30
CA GLY A 112 4.34 -33.92 2.70
C GLY A 112 4.54 -33.58 1.21
N ASP A 113 3.65 -32.79 0.62
CA ASP A 113 3.74 -32.35 -0.77
C ASP A 113 4.54 -31.04 -0.89
N ALA A 114 5.30 -30.88 -1.98
CA ALA A 114 6.02 -29.66 -2.27
C ALA A 114 5.03 -28.51 -2.53
N MET A 115 5.13 -27.43 -1.77
CA MET A 115 4.25 -26.26 -1.93
C MET A 115 4.53 -25.50 -3.23
N ILE A 116 5.80 -25.47 -3.67
CA ILE A 116 6.24 -24.96 -4.96
C ILE A 116 6.95 -26.09 -5.70
N PRO A 117 6.21 -26.97 -6.38
CA PRO A 117 6.85 -28.06 -7.11
C PRO A 117 7.59 -27.50 -8.33
N VAL A 118 8.84 -27.90 -8.47
CA VAL A 118 9.75 -27.57 -9.55
C VAL A 118 10.48 -28.85 -10.00
N GLY A 119 10.84 -28.94 -11.28
CA GLY A 119 11.66 -30.03 -11.78
C GLY A 119 10.93 -31.36 -11.77
N PHE A 120 9.78 -31.45 -12.41
CA PHE A 120 9.04 -32.69 -12.59
C PHE A 120 9.91 -33.68 -13.41
N GLY A 121 10.31 -34.81 -12.80
CA GLY A 121 10.95 -35.91 -13.49
C GLY A 121 9.87 -36.90 -13.93
N GLY A 122 9.73 -37.11 -15.23
CA GLY A 122 8.83 -38.09 -15.82
C GLY A 122 8.83 -38.00 -17.34
N ASP A 123 8.57 -39.10 -18.01
CA ASP A 123 8.54 -39.19 -19.48
C ASP A 123 7.16 -38.76 -20.04
N ASP A 124 6.17 -38.49 -19.16
CA ASP A 124 4.83 -38.09 -19.57
C ASP A 124 4.79 -36.59 -19.93
N PRO A 125 4.22 -36.22 -21.10
CA PRO A 125 4.12 -34.83 -21.49
C PRO A 125 3.14 -34.08 -20.57
N MET A 126 3.67 -33.13 -19.82
CA MET A 126 2.87 -32.24 -18.96
C MET A 126 2.57 -30.90 -19.64
N PRO A 127 1.43 -30.25 -19.31
CA PRO A 127 1.16 -28.89 -19.79
C PRO A 127 2.30 -27.95 -19.35
N PHE A 128 2.72 -27.05 -20.26
CA PHE A 128 3.84 -26.15 -20.02
C PHE A 128 3.75 -25.39 -18.68
N PHE A 129 2.58 -24.82 -18.37
CA PHE A 129 2.42 -24.10 -17.10
C PHE A 129 2.37 -25.01 -15.88
N SER A 130 1.98 -26.29 -16.03
CA SER A 130 2.11 -27.24 -14.92
C SER A 130 3.56 -27.47 -14.53
N GLU A 131 4.44 -27.52 -15.51
CA GLU A 131 5.88 -27.72 -15.31
C GLU A 131 6.59 -26.43 -14.86
N GLN A 132 6.29 -25.29 -15.49
CA GLN A 132 7.07 -24.06 -15.34
C GLN A 132 6.53 -23.08 -14.30
N ALA A 133 5.27 -23.21 -13.86
CA ALA A 133 4.65 -22.21 -12.96
C ALA A 133 5.43 -22.02 -11.65
N GLY A 134 6.02 -23.06 -11.09
CA GLY A 134 6.85 -22.98 -9.88
C GLY A 134 8.09 -22.12 -10.09
N TYR A 135 8.84 -22.35 -11.17
CA TYR A 135 10.00 -21.53 -11.53
C TYR A 135 9.61 -20.09 -11.81
N MET A 136 8.54 -19.89 -12.61
CA MET A 136 8.04 -18.54 -12.92
C MET A 136 7.68 -17.79 -11.64
N TRP A 137 7.03 -18.45 -10.68
CA TRP A 137 6.69 -17.85 -9.39
C TRP A 137 7.93 -17.47 -8.57
N LEU A 138 8.88 -18.41 -8.40
CA LEU A 138 10.11 -18.18 -7.62
C LEU A 138 10.92 -16.98 -8.13
N TYR A 139 11.10 -16.89 -9.45
CA TYR A 139 11.82 -15.77 -10.04
C TYR A 139 10.99 -14.50 -10.11
N GLY A 140 9.69 -14.61 -10.38
CA GLY A 140 8.81 -13.48 -10.54
C GLY A 140 8.61 -12.67 -9.25
N VAL A 141 8.53 -13.33 -8.10
CA VAL A 141 8.40 -12.66 -6.79
C VAL A 141 9.59 -11.75 -6.46
N VAL A 142 10.78 -12.06 -7.01
CA VAL A 142 11.98 -11.23 -6.87
C VAL A 142 12.07 -10.21 -8.00
N LEU A 143 11.84 -10.64 -9.24
CA LEU A 143 12.06 -9.83 -10.42
C LEU A 143 11.09 -8.61 -10.47
N ILE A 144 9.82 -8.80 -10.09
CA ILE A 144 8.82 -7.73 -10.12
C ILE A 144 9.22 -6.54 -9.23
N PRO A 145 9.55 -6.70 -7.94
CA PRO A 145 10.02 -5.59 -7.11
C PRO A 145 11.33 -4.97 -7.63
N VAL A 146 12.25 -5.77 -8.17
CA VAL A 146 13.51 -5.27 -8.76
C VAL A 146 13.21 -4.37 -9.97
N VAL A 147 12.34 -4.80 -10.87
CA VAL A 147 11.90 -3.96 -12.02
C VAL A 147 11.23 -2.68 -11.52
N MET A 148 10.36 -2.80 -10.51
CA MET A 148 9.72 -1.62 -9.92
C MET A 148 10.71 -0.63 -9.30
N ARG A 149 11.90 -1.08 -8.88
CA ARG A 149 12.97 -0.20 -8.37
C ARG A 149 13.48 0.77 -9.44
N VAL A 150 13.47 0.35 -10.70
CA VAL A 150 13.99 1.14 -11.83
C VAL A 150 12.95 2.17 -12.33
N LEU A 151 11.67 1.98 -12.06
CA LEU A 151 10.61 2.88 -12.54
C LEU A 151 10.76 4.30 -11.97
N PRO A 152 10.34 5.35 -12.72
CA PRO A 152 10.43 6.74 -12.27
C PRO A 152 9.64 6.99 -10.98
N LYS A 153 10.22 7.77 -10.06
CA LYS A 153 9.60 8.12 -8.76
C LYS A 153 8.21 8.75 -8.91
N ARG A 154 7.97 9.50 -9.99
CA ARG A 154 6.69 10.18 -10.27
C ARG A 154 5.46 9.26 -10.30
N TRP A 155 5.65 7.97 -10.56
CA TRP A 155 4.56 6.98 -10.62
C TRP A 155 4.12 6.49 -9.23
N PHE A 156 4.91 6.77 -8.20
CA PHE A 156 4.68 6.31 -6.83
C PHE A 156 4.28 7.43 -5.87
N VAL A 157 4.01 8.63 -6.40
CA VAL A 157 3.52 9.75 -5.59
C VAL A 157 2.02 9.64 -5.45
N THR A 158 1.55 9.46 -4.20
CA THR A 158 0.13 9.53 -3.88
C THR A 158 -0.22 10.99 -3.59
N PRO A 159 -0.98 11.69 -4.47
CA PRO A 159 -1.41 13.05 -4.17
C PRO A 159 -2.35 13.05 -2.96
N PRO A 160 -2.30 14.07 -2.10
CA PRO A 160 -3.28 14.24 -1.04
C PRO A 160 -4.67 14.30 -1.67
N ARG A 161 -5.65 13.67 -1.01
CA ARG A 161 -7.05 13.69 -1.46
C ARG A 161 -7.54 15.13 -1.42
N LYS A 162 -7.88 15.71 -2.56
CA LYS A 162 -8.52 17.03 -2.62
C LYS A 162 -9.85 16.93 -1.86
N GLU A 163 -9.99 17.76 -0.85
CA GLU A 163 -11.29 17.98 -0.22
C GLU A 163 -12.26 18.44 -1.30
N THR A 164 -13.36 17.74 -1.46
CA THR A 164 -14.38 18.13 -2.43
C THR A 164 -14.88 19.52 -2.00
N ARG A 165 -14.78 20.49 -2.88
CA ARG A 165 -15.07 21.92 -2.65
C ARG A 165 -16.48 22.18 -2.09
N ASP A 166 -17.31 21.13 -2.07
CA ASP A 166 -18.68 21.17 -1.56
C ASP A 166 -18.76 21.36 -0.03
N GLY A 167 -17.74 20.92 0.73
CA GLY A 167 -17.66 21.18 2.17
C GLY A 167 -17.28 22.62 2.51
N ALA A 168 -16.50 23.29 1.65
CA ALA A 168 -16.11 24.68 1.87
C ALA A 168 -17.30 25.64 1.64
N PHE A 169 -18.17 25.35 0.66
CA PHE A 169 -19.37 26.13 0.43
C PHE A 169 -20.39 26.02 1.58
N ALA A 170 -20.52 24.86 2.21
CA ALA A 170 -21.42 24.66 3.35
C ALA A 170 -20.95 25.43 4.60
N ALA A 171 -19.63 25.48 4.83
CA ALA A 171 -19.04 26.22 5.95
C ALA A 171 -19.18 27.75 5.78
N ASP A 172 -18.96 28.26 4.56
CA ASP A 172 -19.11 29.69 4.26
C ASP A 172 -20.57 30.18 4.37
N THR A 173 -21.54 29.33 4.00
CA THR A 173 -22.96 29.66 4.10
C THR A 173 -23.40 29.76 5.56
N GLN A 174 -22.93 28.85 6.45
CA GLN A 174 -23.26 28.90 7.88
C GLN A 174 -22.64 30.12 8.59
N THR A 175 -21.43 30.51 8.19
CA THR A 175 -20.74 31.67 8.78
C THR A 175 -21.40 32.99 8.38
N ASN A 176 -22.00 33.04 7.19
CA ASN A 176 -22.69 34.27 6.70
C ASN A 176 -24.10 34.42 7.28
N GLU A 177 -24.82 33.33 7.54
CA GLU A 177 -26.12 33.36 8.19
C GLU A 177 -26.02 33.78 9.67
N GLY A 178 -24.99 33.38 10.39
CA GLY A 178 -24.73 33.81 11.76
C GLY A 178 -24.42 35.28 11.90
N LYS A 179 -23.81 35.90 10.88
CA LYS A 179 -23.47 37.33 10.90
C LYS A 179 -24.63 38.27 10.58
N THR A 180 -25.64 37.79 9.86
CA THR A 180 -26.81 38.58 9.45
C THR A 180 -27.84 38.66 10.59
N SER A 181 -27.87 37.68 11.48
CA SER A 181 -28.80 37.63 12.64
C SER A 181 -28.39 38.58 13.78
N ASP A 182 -27.11 38.94 13.90
CA ASP A 182 -26.62 39.75 15.03
C ASP A 182 -26.75 41.27 14.78
N ASN A 183 -27.10 41.68 13.53
CA ASN A 183 -27.25 43.10 13.18
C ASN A 183 -28.71 43.60 13.17
N ALA A 184 -29.67 42.81 13.60
CA ALA A 184 -31.09 43.19 13.70
C ALA A 184 -31.49 43.43 15.17
N GLN A 185 -30.84 44.37 15.84
CA GLN A 185 -31.40 44.96 17.06
C GLN A 185 -32.23 46.19 16.74
N PRO A 186 -33.47 46.27 17.22
CA PRO A 186 -34.31 47.46 17.03
C PRO A 186 -33.79 48.60 17.91
N VAL A 187 -33.67 49.78 17.30
CA VAL A 187 -33.42 51.03 17.99
C VAL A 187 -34.78 51.52 18.53
N GLU A 188 -34.97 51.51 19.85
CA GLU A 188 -35.95 52.31 20.57
C GLU A 188 -35.30 53.58 21.11
#